data_95c63e4d38bce47847ef62cea677b35c
#
_entry.id   95c63e4d38bce47847ef62cea677b35c
#
_cell.length_a   1.000
_cell.length_b   1.000
_cell.length_c   1.000
_cell.angle_alpha   90.00
_cell.angle_beta   90.00
_cell.angle_gamma   90.00
#
_symmetry.space_group_name_H-M   'P 1'
#
loop_
_entity.id
_entity.type
_entity.pdbx_description
1 polymer ?
#
loop_
_entity_poly.entity_id
_entity_poly.type
_entity_poly.pdbx_seq_one_letter_code
_entity_poly.pdbx_strand_id
1 'polypeptide(L)'
;IQVIARSAAIMRVLGKNPQGLSLAAIAQLVDLPRSTVQRIINALQEELMVEPLGPGGGFRLGPALGHLINQTQCDIISQTRPLLAALSDQLGESVCLCRRSGDQVQIIERIVAERELRVVLPIGAHGPAIRVAAGRALLALEPDACLEHLLPEAPAELRDQLAAIRADGWAGGSDEMLEGVSSYAVVVDTYMGLFAVAVVAPTARVHRSEEIRTALLECKRSIERAIGRQA
;
A
#
# COMPACT_ATOMS: atom_id res chain seq x y z
N ILE A 1 5.75 16.31 26.89
CA ILE A 1 5.40 15.00 26.27
C ILE A 1 3.93 15.00 25.82
N GLN A 2 2.97 15.43 26.65
CA GLN A 2 1.54 15.45 26.27
C GLN A 2 1.22 16.33 25.04
N VAL A 3 1.93 17.46 24.87
CA VAL A 3 1.70 18.37 23.73
C VAL A 3 2.01 17.68 22.41
N ILE A 4 3.11 16.94 22.32
CA ILE A 4 3.49 16.21 21.11
C ILE A 4 2.44 15.15 20.76
N ALA A 5 1.97 14.37 21.73
CA ALA A 5 0.94 13.36 21.51
C ALA A 5 -0.39 13.98 21.03
N ARG A 6 -0.79 15.12 21.62
CA ARG A 6 -1.99 15.87 21.22
C ARG A 6 -1.84 16.46 19.81
N SER A 7 -0.68 17.02 19.47
CA SER A 7 -0.38 17.53 18.12
C SER A 7 -0.46 16.40 17.09
N ALA A 8 0.14 15.25 17.38
CA ALA A 8 0.06 14.07 16.52
C ALA A 8 -1.38 13.54 16.34
N ALA A 9 -2.21 13.60 17.41
CA ALA A 9 -3.63 13.22 17.33
C ALA A 9 -4.41 14.17 16.39
N ILE A 10 -4.19 15.49 16.50
CA ILE A 10 -4.79 16.49 15.62
C ILE A 10 -4.37 16.26 14.17
N MET A 11 -3.07 16.08 13.92
CA MET A 11 -2.57 15.82 12.56
C MET A 11 -3.16 14.54 11.95
N ARG A 12 -3.28 13.45 12.73
CA ARG A 12 -3.94 12.21 12.26
C ARG A 12 -5.41 12.42 11.88
N VAL A 13 -6.15 13.16 12.69
CA VAL A 13 -7.56 13.49 12.38
C VAL A 13 -7.67 14.33 11.11
N LEU A 14 -6.81 15.32 10.92
CA LEU A 14 -6.75 16.13 9.70
C LEU A 14 -6.33 15.28 8.48
N GLY A 15 -5.39 14.35 8.63
CA GLY A 15 -4.98 13.45 7.56
C GLY A 15 -6.10 12.51 7.07
N LYS A 16 -7.01 12.10 7.96
CA LYS A 16 -8.22 11.33 7.61
C LYS A 16 -9.31 12.20 6.94
N ASN A 17 -9.18 13.51 6.98
CA ASN A 17 -10.17 14.46 6.47
C ASN A 17 -9.50 15.52 5.56
N PRO A 18 -9.06 15.15 4.34
CA PRO A 18 -8.29 16.02 3.45
C PRO A 18 -9.07 17.24 2.97
N GLN A 19 -10.40 17.21 3.04
CA GLN A 19 -11.27 18.35 2.75
C GLN A 19 -11.26 19.40 3.87
N GLY A 20 -10.62 19.09 5.01
CA GLY A 20 -10.48 19.96 6.16
C GLY A 20 -11.58 19.80 7.19
N LEU A 21 -11.29 20.26 8.40
CA LEU A 21 -12.20 20.24 9.55
C LEU A 21 -12.24 21.58 10.25
N SER A 22 -13.41 21.96 10.76
CA SER A 22 -13.56 23.12 11.63
C SER A 22 -12.85 22.86 12.99
N LEU A 23 -12.45 23.91 13.67
CA LEU A 23 -11.87 23.83 15.01
C LEU A 23 -12.74 23.06 16.01
N ALA A 24 -14.06 23.22 15.91
CA ALA A 24 -15.01 22.51 16.77
C ALA A 24 -15.04 21.01 16.47
N ALA A 25 -15.04 20.61 15.19
CA ALA A 25 -14.99 19.22 14.79
C ALA A 25 -13.69 18.53 15.22
N ILE A 26 -12.56 19.22 15.06
CA ILE A 26 -11.27 18.70 15.53
C ILE A 26 -11.31 18.47 17.05
N ALA A 27 -11.77 19.46 17.82
CA ALA A 27 -11.86 19.38 19.29
C ALA A 27 -12.70 18.20 19.76
N GLN A 28 -13.82 17.95 19.10
CA GLN A 28 -14.70 16.82 19.37
C GLN A 28 -14.02 15.47 19.05
N LEU A 29 -13.34 15.36 17.89
CA LEU A 29 -12.70 14.12 17.45
C LEU A 29 -11.48 13.72 18.27
N VAL A 30 -10.75 14.71 18.83
CA VAL A 30 -9.56 14.45 19.67
C VAL A 30 -9.86 14.48 21.16
N ASP A 31 -11.11 14.73 21.57
CA ASP A 31 -11.56 14.85 22.96
C ASP A 31 -10.71 15.86 23.77
N LEU A 32 -10.54 17.07 23.24
CA LEU A 32 -9.78 18.15 23.87
C LEU A 32 -10.60 19.45 23.91
N PRO A 33 -10.39 20.29 24.94
CA PRO A 33 -10.98 21.63 25.00
C PRO A 33 -10.61 22.44 23.74
N ARG A 34 -11.58 23.17 23.18
CA ARG A 34 -11.41 23.98 21.96
C ARG A 34 -10.24 24.99 22.10
N SER A 35 -10.04 25.57 23.27
CA SER A 35 -8.92 26.48 23.53
C SER A 35 -7.55 25.80 23.44
N THR A 36 -7.47 24.53 23.87
CA THR A 36 -6.25 23.72 23.76
C THR A 36 -5.96 23.40 22.29
N VAL A 37 -6.98 22.97 21.53
CA VAL A 37 -6.85 22.66 20.10
C VAL A 37 -6.43 23.93 19.33
N GLN A 38 -7.04 25.09 19.62
CA GLN A 38 -6.67 26.36 18.97
C GLN A 38 -5.19 26.70 19.18
N ARG A 39 -4.68 26.54 20.41
CA ARG A 39 -3.26 26.82 20.70
C ARG A 39 -2.32 25.88 19.96
N ILE A 40 -2.67 24.59 19.87
CA ILE A 40 -1.86 23.60 19.14
C ILE A 40 -1.92 23.89 17.63
N ILE A 41 -3.10 24.18 17.09
CA ILE A 41 -3.25 24.51 15.67
C ILE A 41 -2.45 25.78 15.32
N ASN A 42 -2.48 26.82 16.13
CA ASN A 42 -1.67 28.01 15.89
C ASN A 42 -0.17 27.66 15.80
N ALA A 43 0.35 26.88 16.76
CA ALA A 43 1.74 26.44 16.72
C ALA A 43 2.06 25.57 15.48
N LEU A 44 1.15 24.68 15.08
CA LEU A 44 1.33 23.87 13.85
C LEU A 44 1.25 24.71 12.58
N GLN A 45 0.49 25.82 12.58
CA GLN A 45 0.43 26.78 11.47
C GLN A 45 1.73 27.59 11.34
N GLU A 46 2.32 28.02 12.45
CA GLU A 46 3.62 28.70 12.46
C GLU A 46 4.71 27.83 11.81
N GLU A 47 4.63 26.49 11.99
CA GLU A 47 5.53 25.51 11.38
C GLU A 47 5.05 25.00 10.01
N LEU A 48 4.01 25.58 9.42
CA LEU A 48 3.41 25.17 8.13
C LEU A 48 2.96 23.70 8.07
N MET A 49 2.79 23.06 9.23
CA MET A 49 2.28 21.66 9.33
C MET A 49 0.76 21.57 9.19
N VAL A 50 0.07 22.66 9.46
CA VAL A 50 -1.37 22.84 9.28
C VAL A 50 -1.60 24.16 8.56
N GLU A 51 -2.60 24.21 7.66
CA GLU A 51 -2.99 25.44 6.97
C GLU A 51 -4.50 25.66 7.04
N PRO A 52 -4.96 26.94 7.05
CA PRO A 52 -6.37 27.27 6.98
C PRO A 52 -6.89 27.16 5.55
N LEU A 53 -8.16 26.74 5.39
CA LEU A 53 -8.86 26.66 4.09
C LEU A 53 -9.59 27.97 3.71
N GLY A 54 -9.19 29.11 4.31
CA GLY A 54 -9.84 30.39 4.12
C GLY A 54 -11.00 30.64 5.08
N PRO A 55 -11.75 31.74 4.90
CA PRO A 55 -12.82 32.16 5.82
C PRO A 55 -13.89 31.07 5.95
N GLY A 56 -14.03 30.48 7.15
CA GLY A 56 -15.01 29.45 7.45
C GLY A 56 -14.66 28.02 6.97
N GLY A 57 -13.56 27.82 6.21
CA GLY A 57 -13.21 26.52 5.61
C GLY A 57 -12.54 25.52 6.55
N GLY A 58 -12.17 25.93 7.77
CA GLY A 58 -11.46 25.06 8.73
C GLY A 58 -9.96 24.92 8.47
N PHE A 59 -9.41 23.78 8.83
CA PHE A 59 -7.98 23.48 8.78
C PHE A 59 -7.72 22.16 8.09
N ARG A 60 -6.59 22.05 7.37
CA ARG A 60 -6.06 20.83 6.79
C ARG A 60 -4.55 20.69 7.06
N LEU A 61 -3.98 19.54 6.70
CA LEU A 61 -2.52 19.36 6.75
C LEU A 61 -1.82 20.32 5.81
N GLY A 62 -0.72 20.90 6.26
CA GLY A 62 0.06 21.90 5.52
C GLY A 62 1.24 21.32 4.77
N PRO A 63 1.91 22.13 3.92
CA PRO A 63 2.95 21.70 2.99
C PRO A 63 4.26 21.24 3.67
N ALA A 64 4.55 21.68 4.91
CA ALA A 64 5.77 21.29 5.61
C ALA A 64 5.91 19.77 5.77
N LEU A 65 4.79 19.05 5.92
CA LEU A 65 4.79 17.60 6.02
C LEU A 65 5.29 16.94 4.72
N GLY A 66 4.91 17.47 3.56
CA GLY A 66 5.43 17.00 2.27
C GLY A 66 6.93 17.24 2.13
N HIS A 67 7.44 18.39 2.58
CA HIS A 67 8.87 18.67 2.60
C HIS A 67 9.65 17.72 3.52
N LEU A 68 9.14 17.46 4.72
CA LEU A 68 9.77 16.51 5.65
C LEU A 68 9.83 15.10 5.07
N ILE A 69 8.75 14.62 4.44
CA ILE A 69 8.72 13.31 3.76
C ILE A 69 9.78 13.26 2.66
N ASN A 70 9.86 14.29 1.80
CA ASN A 70 10.83 14.35 0.72
C ASN A 70 12.29 14.40 1.22
N GLN A 71 12.54 15.02 2.38
CA GLN A 71 13.87 15.06 2.98
C GLN A 71 14.31 13.74 3.61
N THR A 72 13.38 12.90 4.03
CA THR A 72 13.69 11.61 4.67
C THR A 72 14.07 10.50 3.68
N GLN A 73 13.96 10.72 2.37
CA GLN A 73 14.11 9.69 1.33
C GLN A 73 13.27 8.43 1.61
N CYS A 74 12.20 8.57 2.38
CA CYS A 74 11.29 7.49 2.74
C CYS A 74 10.34 7.19 1.57
N ASP A 75 10.89 6.75 0.43
CA ASP A 75 10.08 6.17 -0.63
C ASP A 75 9.88 4.67 -0.38
N ILE A 76 8.79 4.13 -0.89
CA ILE A 76 8.42 2.73 -0.72
C ILE A 76 9.53 1.79 -1.25
N ILE A 77 10.22 2.19 -2.31
CA ILE A 77 11.24 1.38 -2.97
C ILE A 77 12.46 1.22 -2.06
N SER A 78 13.01 2.34 -1.54
CA SER A 78 14.16 2.31 -0.62
C SER A 78 13.88 1.49 0.63
N GLN A 79 12.69 1.62 1.19
CA GLN A 79 12.29 0.91 2.41
C GLN A 79 12.06 -0.59 2.19
N THR A 80 11.52 -0.98 1.03
CA THR A 80 11.18 -2.39 0.78
C THR A 80 12.30 -3.15 0.08
N ARG A 81 13.15 -2.50 -0.71
CA ARG A 81 14.18 -3.15 -1.53
C ARG A 81 15.04 -4.18 -0.79
N PRO A 82 15.55 -3.94 0.44
CA PRO A 82 16.33 -4.94 1.19
C PRO A 82 15.50 -6.19 1.52
N LEU A 83 14.22 -6.02 1.86
CA LEU A 83 13.31 -7.13 2.20
C LEU A 83 12.91 -7.93 0.96
N LEU A 84 12.71 -7.25 -0.18
CA LEU A 84 12.47 -7.91 -1.46
C LEU A 84 13.70 -8.69 -1.94
N ALA A 85 14.92 -8.15 -1.73
CA ALA A 85 16.17 -8.85 -2.04
C ALA A 85 16.31 -10.12 -1.20
N ALA A 86 16.10 -10.03 0.11
CA ALA A 86 16.14 -11.20 1.00
C ALA A 86 15.12 -12.29 0.58
N LEU A 87 13.90 -11.88 0.17
CA LEU A 87 12.89 -12.80 -0.35
C LEU A 87 13.34 -13.48 -1.65
N SER A 88 13.92 -12.69 -2.56
CA SER A 88 14.46 -13.21 -3.83
C SER A 88 15.59 -14.22 -3.59
N ASP A 89 16.53 -13.90 -2.70
CA ASP A 89 17.65 -14.77 -2.34
C ASP A 89 17.15 -16.08 -1.69
N GLN A 90 16.20 -15.98 -0.77
CA GLN A 90 15.60 -17.14 -0.08
C GLN A 90 14.94 -18.11 -1.07
N LEU A 91 14.16 -17.60 -2.01
CA LEU A 91 13.40 -18.42 -2.96
C LEU A 91 14.19 -18.76 -4.22
N GLY A 92 15.17 -17.95 -4.58
CA GLY A 92 15.86 -17.97 -5.86
C GLY A 92 14.93 -17.62 -7.02
N GLU A 93 13.90 -16.81 -6.79
CA GLU A 93 12.93 -16.36 -7.79
C GLU A 93 12.88 -14.83 -7.84
N SER A 94 12.47 -14.29 -8.97
CA SER A 94 12.33 -12.83 -9.12
C SER A 94 11.16 -12.30 -8.31
N VAL A 95 11.35 -11.12 -7.69
CA VAL A 95 10.36 -10.46 -6.84
C VAL A 95 10.05 -9.09 -7.41
N CYS A 96 8.77 -8.73 -7.45
CA CYS A 96 8.29 -7.44 -7.90
C CYS A 96 7.52 -6.71 -6.80
N LEU A 97 7.69 -5.39 -6.72
CA LEU A 97 6.79 -4.50 -6.00
C LEU A 97 5.84 -3.85 -7.00
N CYS A 98 4.55 -3.96 -6.72
CA CYS A 98 3.51 -3.51 -7.64
C CYS A 98 2.57 -2.52 -6.94
N ARG A 99 2.05 -1.56 -7.69
CA ARG A 99 0.94 -0.69 -7.27
C ARG A 99 -0.20 -0.77 -8.25
N ARG A 100 -1.41 -0.50 -7.80
CA ARG A 100 -2.60 -0.41 -8.65
C ARG A 100 -2.94 1.05 -8.97
N SER A 101 -3.44 1.28 -10.17
CA SER A 101 -4.01 2.54 -10.61
C SER A 101 -5.23 2.23 -11.48
N GLY A 102 -6.43 2.49 -10.94
CA GLY A 102 -7.67 2.08 -11.58
C GLY A 102 -7.75 0.55 -11.72
N ASP A 103 -8.04 0.07 -12.90
CA ASP A 103 -8.11 -1.35 -13.30
C ASP A 103 -6.75 -1.95 -13.70
N GLN A 104 -5.67 -1.15 -13.65
CA GLN A 104 -4.33 -1.58 -14.02
C GLN A 104 -3.44 -1.79 -12.78
N VAL A 105 -2.50 -2.71 -12.89
CA VAL A 105 -1.39 -2.89 -11.95
C VAL A 105 -0.07 -2.61 -12.66
N GLN A 106 0.84 -1.93 -11.98
CA GLN A 106 2.14 -1.54 -12.50
C GLN A 106 3.26 -2.04 -11.61
N ILE A 107 4.33 -2.56 -12.21
CA ILE A 107 5.59 -2.89 -11.53
C ILE A 107 6.37 -1.61 -11.29
N ILE A 108 6.64 -1.28 -10.02
CA ILE A 108 7.38 -0.08 -9.61
C ILE A 108 8.81 -0.38 -9.16
N GLU A 109 9.08 -1.62 -8.74
CA GLU A 109 10.41 -2.12 -8.41
C GLU A 109 10.50 -3.63 -8.65
N ARG A 110 11.71 -4.14 -8.91
CA ARG A 110 11.98 -5.57 -9.05
C ARG A 110 13.34 -5.94 -8.50
N ILE A 111 13.43 -7.18 -8.02
CA ILE A 111 14.68 -7.90 -7.78
C ILE A 111 14.69 -9.08 -8.74
N VAL A 112 15.74 -9.20 -9.53
CA VAL A 112 15.89 -10.29 -10.51
C VAL A 112 16.69 -11.41 -9.85
N ALA A 113 16.17 -12.64 -9.88
CA ALA A 113 16.84 -13.81 -9.32
C ALA A 113 18.18 -14.09 -10.00
N GLU A 114 19.18 -14.53 -9.25
CA GLU A 114 20.48 -14.99 -9.75
C GLU A 114 20.42 -16.46 -10.18
N ARG A 115 19.62 -16.74 -11.23
CA ARG A 115 19.50 -18.07 -11.84
C ARG A 115 19.56 -17.97 -13.37
N GLU A 116 20.02 -19.02 -14.03
CA GLU A 116 20.04 -19.07 -15.50
C GLU A 116 18.64 -18.97 -16.07
N LEU A 117 17.71 -19.83 -15.64
CA LEU A 117 16.29 -19.72 -15.98
C LEU A 117 15.57 -18.88 -14.92
N ARG A 118 15.25 -17.66 -15.27
CA ARG A 118 14.53 -16.70 -14.40
C ARG A 118 13.53 -15.88 -15.21
N VAL A 119 12.49 -15.40 -14.54
CA VAL A 119 11.53 -14.45 -15.12
C VAL A 119 12.03 -13.03 -14.90
N VAL A 120 12.04 -12.22 -15.93
CA VAL A 120 12.43 -10.81 -15.87
C VAL A 120 11.30 -9.94 -16.41
N LEU A 121 10.62 -9.23 -15.53
CA LEU A 121 9.57 -8.27 -15.92
C LEU A 121 10.14 -6.85 -15.83
N PRO A 122 9.93 -5.97 -16.83
CA PRO A 122 10.47 -4.61 -16.80
C PRO A 122 9.77 -3.73 -15.75
N ILE A 123 10.55 -2.87 -15.07
CA ILE A 123 9.98 -1.79 -14.25
C ILE A 123 9.14 -0.88 -15.17
N GLY A 124 7.97 -0.46 -14.71
CA GLY A 124 7.01 0.31 -15.51
C GLY A 124 6.04 -0.55 -16.34
N ALA A 125 6.30 -1.87 -16.49
CA ALA A 125 5.31 -2.76 -17.10
C ALA A 125 4.00 -2.71 -16.33
N HIS A 126 2.90 -2.70 -17.07
CA HIS A 126 1.55 -2.65 -16.51
C HIS A 126 0.62 -3.59 -17.29
N GLY A 127 -0.49 -3.94 -16.67
CA GLY A 127 -1.50 -4.79 -17.28
C GLY A 127 -2.79 -4.82 -16.44
N PRO A 128 -3.86 -5.43 -16.99
CA PRO A 128 -5.13 -5.54 -16.28
C PRO A 128 -4.97 -6.23 -14.92
N ALA A 129 -5.44 -5.56 -13.85
CA ALA A 129 -5.27 -6.06 -12.48
C ALA A 129 -5.94 -7.44 -12.26
N ILE A 130 -7.03 -7.72 -12.97
CA ILE A 130 -7.72 -9.01 -12.88
C ILE A 130 -6.89 -10.19 -13.43
N ARG A 131 -5.88 -9.94 -14.28
CA ARG A 131 -5.12 -10.97 -14.99
C ARG A 131 -3.82 -11.38 -14.32
N VAL A 132 -3.46 -10.79 -13.19
CA VAL A 132 -2.21 -11.10 -12.48
C VAL A 132 -2.45 -11.20 -10.99
N ALA A 133 -1.69 -12.06 -10.30
CA ALA A 133 -1.84 -12.29 -8.87
C ALA A 133 -1.72 -10.99 -8.05
N ALA A 134 -0.75 -10.12 -8.35
CA ALA A 134 -0.58 -8.83 -7.67
C ALA A 134 -1.81 -7.92 -7.79
N GLY A 135 -2.41 -7.89 -8.97
CA GLY A 135 -3.61 -7.08 -9.23
C GLY A 135 -4.83 -7.64 -8.51
N ARG A 136 -5.07 -8.96 -8.59
CA ARG A 136 -6.20 -9.59 -7.86
C ARG A 136 -6.04 -9.46 -6.35
N ALA A 137 -4.83 -9.59 -5.82
CA ALA A 137 -4.59 -9.37 -4.40
C ALA A 137 -4.96 -7.93 -3.96
N LEU A 138 -4.59 -6.91 -4.74
CA LEU A 138 -4.96 -5.52 -4.47
C LEU A 138 -6.46 -5.27 -4.63
N LEU A 139 -7.09 -5.82 -5.66
CA LEU A 139 -8.54 -5.72 -5.88
C LEU A 139 -9.34 -6.40 -4.75
N ALA A 140 -8.84 -7.50 -4.22
CA ALA A 140 -9.51 -8.22 -3.13
C ALA A 140 -9.69 -7.38 -1.86
N LEU A 141 -8.90 -6.32 -1.66
CA LEU A 141 -9.02 -5.41 -0.51
C LEU A 141 -9.92 -4.19 -0.77
N GLU A 142 -10.41 -4.02 -2.01
CA GLU A 142 -11.34 -2.93 -2.32
C GLU A 142 -12.75 -3.24 -1.79
N PRO A 143 -13.49 -2.21 -1.36
CA PRO A 143 -14.92 -2.35 -1.06
C PRO A 143 -15.71 -2.78 -2.29
N ASP A 144 -16.76 -3.59 -2.09
CA ASP A 144 -17.56 -4.13 -3.19
C ASP A 144 -18.16 -3.03 -4.11
N ALA A 145 -18.61 -1.90 -3.53
CA ALA A 145 -19.07 -0.75 -4.30
C ALA A 145 -17.98 -0.14 -5.21
N CYS A 146 -16.72 -0.20 -4.78
CA CYS A 146 -15.59 0.25 -5.57
C CYS A 146 -15.29 -0.73 -6.71
N LEU A 147 -15.38 -2.04 -6.44
CA LEU A 147 -15.22 -3.09 -7.45
C LEU A 147 -16.29 -3.01 -8.53
N GLU A 148 -17.55 -2.73 -8.18
CA GLU A 148 -18.63 -2.54 -9.15
C GLU A 148 -18.38 -1.36 -10.09
N HIS A 149 -17.79 -0.30 -9.58
CA HIS A 149 -17.43 0.87 -10.39
C HIS A 149 -16.20 0.62 -11.28
N LEU A 150 -15.18 -0.07 -10.75
CA LEU A 150 -13.93 -0.36 -11.46
C LEU A 150 -14.10 -1.45 -12.51
N LEU A 151 -14.95 -2.43 -12.25
CA LEU A 151 -15.13 -3.64 -13.03
C LEU A 151 -16.63 -3.95 -13.20
N PRO A 152 -17.40 -3.09 -13.89
CA PRO A 152 -18.85 -3.22 -13.99
C PRO A 152 -19.30 -4.53 -14.67
N GLU A 153 -18.47 -5.07 -15.54
CA GLU A 153 -18.73 -6.32 -16.28
C GLU A 153 -17.98 -7.53 -15.71
N ALA A 154 -17.51 -7.44 -14.44
CA ALA A 154 -16.77 -8.53 -13.83
C ALA A 154 -17.63 -9.78 -13.69
N PRO A 155 -17.17 -10.95 -14.18
CA PRO A 155 -17.88 -12.20 -14.03
C PRO A 155 -17.99 -12.60 -12.54
N ALA A 156 -19.03 -13.37 -12.22
CA ALA A 156 -19.28 -13.83 -10.84
C ALA A 156 -18.10 -14.62 -10.28
N GLU A 157 -17.45 -15.43 -11.12
CA GLU A 157 -16.28 -16.24 -10.78
C GLU A 157 -15.10 -15.37 -10.28
N LEU A 158 -14.94 -14.16 -10.83
CA LEU A 158 -13.91 -13.22 -10.35
C LEU A 158 -14.23 -12.72 -8.94
N ARG A 159 -15.51 -12.44 -8.65
CA ARG A 159 -15.93 -12.00 -7.30
C ARG A 159 -15.67 -13.09 -6.26
N ASP A 160 -15.96 -14.34 -6.59
CA ASP A 160 -15.68 -15.49 -5.72
C ASP A 160 -14.16 -15.65 -5.50
N GLN A 161 -13.36 -15.50 -6.56
CA GLN A 161 -11.89 -15.52 -6.46
C GLN A 161 -11.37 -14.40 -5.56
N LEU A 162 -11.88 -13.16 -5.70
CA LEU A 162 -11.45 -12.04 -4.86
C LEU A 162 -11.87 -12.24 -3.40
N ALA A 163 -13.04 -12.83 -3.14
CA ALA A 163 -13.47 -13.17 -1.79
C ALA A 163 -12.56 -14.24 -1.15
N ALA A 164 -12.18 -15.26 -1.90
CA ALA A 164 -11.22 -16.28 -1.46
C ALA A 164 -9.83 -15.67 -1.17
N ILE A 165 -9.30 -14.82 -2.06
CA ILE A 165 -8.04 -14.11 -1.88
C ILE A 165 -8.08 -13.23 -0.63
N ARG A 166 -9.21 -12.55 -0.37
CA ARG A 166 -9.41 -11.73 0.85
C ARG A 166 -9.33 -12.58 2.11
N ALA A 167 -9.93 -13.77 2.10
CA ALA A 167 -9.91 -14.71 3.22
C ALA A 167 -8.54 -15.33 3.44
N ASP A 168 -7.87 -15.75 2.36
CA ASP A 168 -6.58 -16.44 2.41
C ASP A 168 -5.39 -15.49 2.58
N GLY A 169 -5.55 -14.21 2.26
CA GLY A 169 -4.53 -13.17 2.37
C GLY A 169 -3.44 -13.24 1.30
N TRP A 170 -3.61 -14.03 0.24
CA TRP A 170 -2.67 -14.16 -0.86
C TRP A 170 -3.37 -14.53 -2.17
N ALA A 171 -2.72 -14.27 -3.29
CA ALA A 171 -3.20 -14.63 -4.62
C ALA A 171 -2.12 -15.44 -5.37
N GLY A 172 -2.53 -16.36 -6.20
CA GLY A 172 -1.64 -17.12 -7.08
C GLY A 172 -2.31 -17.46 -8.41
N GLY A 173 -1.49 -17.73 -9.43
CA GLY A 173 -1.95 -18.15 -10.74
C GLY A 173 -0.80 -18.44 -11.69
N SER A 174 -1.10 -19.21 -12.75
CA SER A 174 -0.15 -19.64 -13.77
C SER A 174 -0.67 -19.31 -15.15
N ASP A 175 0.24 -18.97 -16.06
CA ASP A 175 -0.04 -18.74 -17.49
C ASP A 175 -1.09 -17.65 -17.79
N GLU A 176 -1.28 -16.71 -16.86
CA GLU A 176 -2.38 -15.72 -16.95
C GLU A 176 -2.09 -14.57 -17.91
N MET A 177 -0.84 -14.08 -17.91
CA MET A 177 -0.37 -13.02 -18.82
C MET A 177 0.74 -13.46 -19.75
N LEU A 178 1.61 -14.34 -19.27
CA LEU A 178 2.75 -14.88 -19.98
C LEU A 178 2.74 -16.40 -19.83
N GLU A 179 2.67 -17.12 -20.95
CA GLU A 179 2.80 -18.56 -20.97
C GLU A 179 4.12 -19.00 -20.31
N GLY A 180 4.08 -20.04 -19.50
CA GLY A 180 5.24 -20.53 -18.77
C GLY A 180 5.61 -19.73 -17.51
N VAL A 181 4.81 -18.74 -17.12
CA VAL A 181 5.05 -17.92 -15.93
C VAL A 181 3.93 -18.07 -14.90
N SER A 182 4.30 -18.37 -13.66
CA SER A 182 3.42 -18.34 -12.50
C SER A 182 3.73 -17.11 -11.65
N SER A 183 2.70 -16.54 -11.05
CA SER A 183 2.83 -15.41 -10.13
C SER A 183 2.07 -15.66 -8.83
N TYR A 184 2.65 -15.20 -7.71
CA TYR A 184 2.09 -15.29 -6.36
C TYR A 184 2.27 -13.95 -5.69
N ALA A 185 1.27 -13.46 -4.98
CA ALA A 185 1.31 -12.12 -4.41
C ALA A 185 0.60 -12.02 -3.07
N VAL A 186 1.09 -11.12 -2.23
CA VAL A 186 0.46 -10.63 -1.00
C VAL A 186 0.37 -9.11 -1.05
N VAL A 187 -0.61 -8.53 -0.35
CA VAL A 187 -0.71 -7.07 -0.19
C VAL A 187 -0.05 -6.66 1.11
N VAL A 188 0.73 -5.59 1.04
CA VAL A 188 1.31 -4.88 2.18
C VAL A 188 0.57 -3.56 2.37
N ASP A 189 0.05 -3.33 3.59
CA ASP A 189 -0.60 -2.07 3.97
C ASP A 189 0.40 -1.16 4.66
N THR A 190 0.78 -0.08 3.98
CA THR A 190 1.80 0.84 4.45
C THR A 190 1.22 2.23 4.66
N TYR A 191 1.94 3.09 5.41
CA TYR A 191 1.53 4.50 5.56
C TYR A 191 1.50 5.26 4.21
N MET A 192 2.15 4.71 3.16
CA MET A 192 2.14 5.25 1.79
C MET A 192 1.01 4.67 0.92
N GLY A 193 0.20 3.75 1.45
CA GLY A 193 -0.89 3.08 0.75
C GLY A 193 -0.69 1.58 0.61
N LEU A 194 -1.53 0.96 -0.23
CA LEU A 194 -1.48 -0.48 -0.51
C LEU A 194 -0.54 -0.76 -1.68
N PHE A 195 0.34 -1.74 -1.49
CA PHE A 195 1.21 -2.28 -2.53
C PHE A 195 1.12 -3.80 -2.53
N ALA A 196 1.46 -4.43 -3.65
CA ALA A 196 1.59 -5.87 -3.70
C ALA A 196 3.06 -6.27 -3.86
N VAL A 197 3.49 -7.24 -3.07
CA VAL A 197 4.76 -7.97 -3.27
C VAL A 197 4.42 -9.24 -4.03
N ALA A 198 5.02 -9.43 -5.20
CA ALA A 198 4.78 -10.57 -6.05
C ALA A 198 6.08 -11.34 -6.34
N VAL A 199 6.03 -12.66 -6.20
CA VAL A 199 7.04 -13.58 -6.69
C VAL A 199 6.62 -14.06 -8.08
N VAL A 200 7.52 -14.02 -9.04
CA VAL A 200 7.31 -14.50 -10.40
C VAL A 200 8.33 -15.60 -10.73
N ALA A 201 7.83 -16.75 -11.16
CA ALA A 201 8.64 -17.94 -11.38
C ALA A 201 8.19 -18.68 -12.66
N PRO A 202 9.07 -19.46 -13.30
CA PRO A 202 8.64 -20.40 -14.32
C PRO A 202 7.59 -21.38 -13.79
N THR A 203 6.54 -21.65 -14.60
CA THR A 203 5.43 -22.54 -14.21
C THR A 203 5.90 -23.96 -13.84
N ALA A 204 7.02 -24.41 -14.40
CA ALA A 204 7.66 -25.70 -14.03
C ALA A 204 8.00 -25.78 -12.53
N ARG A 205 8.04 -24.66 -11.80
CA ARG A 205 8.33 -24.60 -10.36
C ARG A 205 7.09 -24.34 -9.49
N VAL A 206 5.88 -24.47 -10.04
CA VAL A 206 4.60 -24.29 -9.32
C VAL A 206 4.43 -25.20 -8.10
N HIS A 207 5.11 -26.38 -8.09
CA HIS A 207 5.11 -27.29 -6.94
C HIS A 207 5.64 -26.66 -5.65
N ARG A 208 6.32 -25.52 -5.73
CA ARG A 208 6.81 -24.74 -4.58
C ARG A 208 5.82 -23.67 -4.07
N SER A 209 4.56 -23.72 -4.49
CA SER A 209 3.57 -22.68 -4.17
C SER A 209 3.40 -22.42 -2.67
N GLU A 210 3.40 -23.47 -1.83
CA GLU A 210 3.28 -23.32 -0.37
C GLU A 210 4.53 -22.71 0.28
N GLU A 211 5.71 -23.05 -0.23
CA GLU A 211 6.97 -22.42 0.21
C GLU A 211 6.97 -20.92 -0.16
N ILE A 212 6.57 -20.60 -1.38
CA ILE A 212 6.47 -19.22 -1.87
C ILE A 212 5.43 -18.43 -1.04
N ARG A 213 4.27 -19.02 -0.78
CA ARG A 213 3.23 -18.42 0.07
C ARG A 213 3.76 -18.09 1.46
N THR A 214 4.42 -19.04 2.11
CA THR A 214 4.97 -18.86 3.46
C THR A 214 5.98 -17.72 3.48
N ALA A 215 6.93 -17.71 2.55
CA ALA A 215 7.95 -16.67 2.44
C ALA A 215 7.35 -15.28 2.14
N LEU A 216 6.33 -15.20 1.25
CA LEU A 216 5.61 -13.96 0.97
C LEU A 216 4.91 -13.41 2.21
N LEU A 217 4.23 -14.24 3.01
CA LEU A 217 3.56 -13.83 4.23
C LEU A 217 4.56 -13.36 5.32
N GLU A 218 5.76 -13.95 5.37
CA GLU A 218 6.83 -13.48 6.24
C GLU A 218 7.39 -12.14 5.80
N CYS A 219 7.64 -11.98 4.50
CA CYS A 219 8.07 -10.71 3.90
C CYS A 219 7.02 -9.60 4.15
N LYS A 220 5.72 -9.89 3.95
CA LYS A 220 4.63 -8.98 4.28
C LYS A 220 4.72 -8.48 5.72
N ARG A 221 4.82 -9.40 6.70
CA ARG A 221 4.94 -9.05 8.13
C ARG A 221 6.16 -8.18 8.40
N SER A 222 7.28 -8.43 7.73
CA SER A 222 8.51 -7.66 7.90
C SER A 222 8.38 -6.24 7.34
N ILE A 223 7.76 -6.08 6.16
CA ILE A 223 7.47 -4.77 5.56
C ILE A 223 6.48 -3.98 6.44
N GLU A 224 5.37 -4.60 6.85
CA GLU A 224 4.34 -3.94 7.65
C GLU A 224 4.86 -3.58 9.06
N ARG A 225 5.80 -4.33 9.62
CA ARG A 225 6.48 -3.95 10.87
C ARG A 225 7.37 -2.72 10.70
N ALA A 226 8.02 -2.59 9.55
CA ALA A 226 8.92 -1.47 9.27
C ALA A 226 8.16 -0.19 8.88
N ILE A 227 7.15 -0.32 8.03
CA ILE A 227 6.47 0.82 7.39
C ILE A 227 4.93 0.67 7.30
N GLY A 228 4.34 -0.24 8.06
CA GLY A 228 2.88 -0.44 8.09
C GLY A 228 2.14 0.75 8.70
N ARG A 229 0.85 0.86 8.40
CA ARG A 229 -0.04 1.79 9.10
C ARG A 229 -0.11 1.39 10.57
N GLN A 230 0.26 2.29 11.45
CA GLN A 230 -0.05 2.12 12.87
C GLN A 230 -1.57 2.30 13.03
N ALA A 231 -2.21 1.28 13.58
CA ALA A 231 -3.64 1.29 13.89
C ALA A 231 -3.99 2.37 14.93
#